data_37ddbc1053e16daa9a7b0ed225d75b56
#
_entry.id   37ddbc1053e16daa9a7b0ed225d75b56
#
_cell.length_a   1.000
_cell.length_b   1.000
_cell.length_c   1.000
_cell.angle_alpha   90.00
_cell.angle_beta   90.00
_cell.angle_gamma   90.00
#
_symmetry.space_group_name_H-M   'P 1'
#
loop_
_entity.id
_entity.type
_entity.pdbx_description
1 polymer ?
#
loop_
_entity_poly.entity_id
_entity_poly.type
_entity_poly.pdbx_seq_one_letter_code
_entity_poly.pdbx_strand_id
1 'polypeptide(L)'
;MAVTLVIGGARSGKSRHAEQLVAATPSVTYVATGQPDDGSDPEWSARVAQHRARRPGAWSSVETLDLVEVIEGSAGALVVDCLGTWLTGLVDRAGAWDELGRAGAVVREQTTALCRALDAAGADVVLVTNEVGMALVPQTPSGRFFQDQLGTLNACVAAVADHVHLVVAGRVLDLSNAPLVP
;
A
#
# COMPACT_ATOMS: atom_id res chain seq x y z
N MET A 1 9.81 -8.93 14.56
CA MET A 1 9.24 -8.64 13.25
C MET A 1 8.30 -7.48 13.44
N ALA A 2 8.29 -6.53 12.52
CA ALA A 2 7.54 -5.30 12.68
C ALA A 2 6.72 -5.00 11.42
N VAL A 3 5.51 -4.52 11.60
CA VAL A 3 4.65 -3.97 10.55
C VAL A 3 4.78 -2.45 10.55
N THR A 4 5.19 -1.88 9.43
CA THR A 4 5.35 -0.43 9.26
C THR A 4 4.43 0.09 8.17
N LEU A 5 3.57 1.04 8.48
CA LEU A 5 2.78 1.79 7.50
C LEU A 5 3.50 3.09 7.13
N VAL A 6 3.80 3.26 5.85
CA VAL A 6 4.38 4.49 5.30
C VAL A 6 3.33 5.20 4.46
N ILE A 7 2.79 6.29 4.99
CA ILE A 7 1.70 7.07 4.38
C ILE A 7 2.22 8.43 3.89
N GLY A 8 1.66 8.95 2.80
CA GLY A 8 2.01 10.29 2.31
C GLY A 8 1.41 10.62 0.95
N GLY A 9 1.43 11.89 0.59
CA GLY A 9 0.93 12.39 -0.69
C GLY A 9 1.73 11.91 -1.90
N ALA A 10 1.25 12.26 -3.09
CA ALA A 10 1.98 11.99 -4.33
C ALA A 10 3.37 12.64 -4.29
N ARG A 11 4.41 11.90 -4.75
CA ARG A 11 5.81 12.38 -4.82
C ARG A 11 6.40 12.83 -3.48
N SER A 12 5.84 12.42 -2.33
CA SER A 12 6.34 12.76 -0.99
C SER A 12 7.71 12.14 -0.66
N GLY A 13 8.09 11.04 -1.33
CA GLY A 13 9.28 10.25 -1.01
C GLY A 13 8.97 8.95 -0.26
N LYS A 14 7.69 8.65 -0.01
CA LYS A 14 7.24 7.51 0.79
C LYS A 14 7.79 6.16 0.32
N SER A 15 7.74 5.85 -0.99
CA SER A 15 8.29 4.58 -1.52
C SER A 15 9.80 4.46 -1.27
N ARG A 16 10.56 5.56 -1.45
CA ARG A 16 12.00 5.57 -1.14
C ARG A 16 12.24 5.33 0.35
N HIS A 17 11.44 5.95 1.21
CA HIS A 17 11.54 5.72 2.66
C HIS A 17 11.25 4.26 3.01
N ALA A 18 10.20 3.67 2.45
CA ALA A 18 9.86 2.26 2.64
C ALA A 18 11.00 1.33 2.19
N GLU A 19 11.59 1.58 1.01
CA GLU A 19 12.74 0.84 0.50
C GLU A 19 13.96 0.94 1.44
N GLN A 20 14.20 2.11 2.04
CA GLN A 20 15.31 2.33 3.00
C GLN A 20 15.13 1.55 4.31
N LEU A 21 13.90 1.39 4.80
CA LEU A 21 13.63 0.66 6.04
C LEU A 21 14.10 -0.80 5.99
N VAL A 22 14.07 -1.42 4.81
CA VAL A 22 14.47 -2.82 4.59
C VAL A 22 15.79 -2.99 3.86
N ALA A 23 16.50 -1.89 3.55
CA ALA A 23 17.70 -1.93 2.70
C ALA A 23 18.84 -2.80 3.26
N ALA A 24 18.94 -2.98 4.57
CA ALA A 24 19.92 -3.82 5.23
C ALA A 24 19.48 -5.29 5.39
N THR A 25 18.24 -5.63 5.02
CA THR A 25 17.70 -6.98 5.15
C THR A 25 18.21 -7.86 4.01
N PRO A 26 18.74 -9.07 4.30
CA PRO A 26 19.35 -9.91 3.28
C PRO A 26 18.37 -10.41 2.20
N SER A 27 17.12 -10.63 2.57
CA SER A 27 16.06 -11.11 1.67
C SER A 27 14.87 -10.18 1.71
N VAL A 28 14.59 -9.53 0.60
CA VAL A 28 13.45 -8.61 0.44
C VAL A 28 12.65 -8.99 -0.79
N THR A 29 11.34 -9.07 -0.63
CA THR A 29 10.38 -9.19 -1.74
C THR A 29 9.60 -7.89 -1.87
N TYR A 30 9.70 -7.27 -3.04
CA TYR A 30 8.89 -6.12 -3.39
C TYR A 30 7.59 -6.58 -4.05
N VAL A 31 6.47 -6.21 -3.45
CA VAL A 31 5.13 -6.57 -3.91
C VAL A 31 4.52 -5.36 -4.62
N ALA A 32 4.41 -5.44 -5.94
CA ALA A 32 3.76 -4.42 -6.75
C ALA A 32 2.28 -4.77 -6.92
N THR A 33 1.41 -3.86 -6.52
CA THR A 33 -0.04 -4.02 -6.55
C THR A 33 -0.70 -3.22 -7.68
N GLY A 34 0.09 -2.50 -8.47
CA GLY A 34 -0.38 -1.77 -9.63
C GLY A 34 -0.74 -2.69 -10.78
N GLN A 35 -1.52 -2.17 -11.73
CA GLN A 35 -1.76 -2.90 -12.98
C GLN A 35 -0.43 -3.18 -13.68
N PRO A 36 -0.28 -4.38 -14.27
CA PRO A 36 0.88 -4.70 -15.09
C PRO A 36 1.07 -3.64 -16.18
N ASP A 37 2.32 -3.30 -16.44
CA ASP A 37 2.66 -2.38 -17.52
C ASP A 37 2.54 -3.12 -18.87
N ASP A 38 1.47 -2.83 -19.59
CA ASP A 38 1.22 -3.36 -20.94
C ASP A 38 1.69 -2.42 -22.06
N GLY A 39 2.32 -1.28 -21.68
CA GLY A 39 2.81 -0.28 -22.60
C GLY A 39 1.73 0.64 -23.19
N SER A 40 0.46 0.51 -22.79
CA SER A 40 -0.64 1.34 -23.31
C SER A 40 -0.61 2.77 -22.76
N ASP A 41 -0.05 2.98 -21.57
CA ASP A 41 0.13 4.27 -20.92
C ASP A 41 1.62 4.60 -20.72
N PRO A 42 2.20 5.50 -21.55
CA PRO A 42 3.62 5.88 -21.46
C PRO A 42 4.01 6.53 -20.12
N GLU A 43 3.08 7.25 -19.45
CA GLU A 43 3.36 7.84 -18.13
C GLU A 43 3.43 6.75 -17.06
N TRP A 44 2.52 5.78 -17.10
CA TRP A 44 2.54 4.62 -16.22
C TRP A 44 3.79 3.78 -16.44
N SER A 45 4.13 3.46 -17.69
CA SER A 45 5.34 2.71 -18.05
C SER A 45 6.62 3.40 -17.53
N ALA A 46 6.72 4.71 -17.67
CA ALA A 46 7.86 5.48 -17.15
C ALA A 46 7.94 5.41 -15.60
N ARG A 47 6.81 5.46 -14.91
CA ARG A 47 6.76 5.32 -13.44
C ARG A 47 7.18 3.92 -12.99
N VAL A 48 6.66 2.88 -13.62
CA VAL A 48 7.04 1.49 -13.33
C VAL A 48 8.54 1.29 -13.58
N ALA A 49 9.08 1.77 -14.70
CA ALA A 49 10.50 1.68 -15.00
C ALA A 49 11.37 2.41 -13.97
N GLN A 50 10.96 3.62 -13.54
CA GLN A 50 11.66 4.37 -12.51
C GLN A 50 11.65 3.63 -11.15
N HIS A 51 10.53 2.99 -10.77
CA HIS A 51 10.44 2.19 -9.55
C HIS A 51 11.32 0.95 -9.64
N ARG A 52 11.31 0.24 -10.78
CA ARG A 52 12.18 -0.94 -11.00
C ARG A 52 13.66 -0.59 -10.95
N ALA A 53 14.08 0.52 -11.58
CA ALA A 53 15.48 0.94 -11.64
C ALA A 53 16.10 1.31 -10.28
N ARG A 54 15.29 1.64 -9.26
CA ARG A 54 15.78 1.96 -7.92
C ARG A 54 16.00 0.74 -7.04
N ARG A 55 15.39 -0.39 -7.39
CA ARG A 55 15.46 -1.60 -6.55
C ARG A 55 16.81 -2.27 -6.67
N PRO A 56 17.43 -2.69 -5.58
CA PRO A 56 18.62 -3.52 -5.63
C PRO A 56 18.36 -4.80 -6.42
N GLY A 57 19.31 -5.21 -7.27
CA GLY A 57 19.17 -6.43 -8.08
C GLY A 57 19.04 -7.74 -7.28
N ALA A 58 19.35 -7.70 -5.99
CA ALA A 58 19.19 -8.83 -5.07
C ALA A 58 17.74 -8.99 -4.56
N TRP A 59 16.86 -8.00 -4.76
CA TRP A 59 15.47 -8.09 -4.33
C TRP A 59 14.65 -8.90 -5.32
N SER A 60 13.78 -9.77 -4.82
CA SER A 60 12.73 -10.37 -5.64
C SER A 60 11.57 -9.39 -5.82
N SER A 61 10.82 -9.54 -6.91
CA SER A 61 9.62 -8.73 -7.17
C SER A 61 8.48 -9.64 -7.59
N VAL A 62 7.29 -9.38 -7.04
CA VAL A 62 6.04 -10.06 -7.40
C VAL A 62 4.97 -9.02 -7.71
N GLU A 63 4.19 -9.27 -8.76
CA GLU A 63 3.04 -8.43 -9.14
C GLU A 63 1.77 -9.20 -8.78
N THR A 64 1.07 -8.78 -7.74
CA THR A 64 -0.13 -9.49 -7.25
C THR A 64 -1.03 -8.58 -6.41
N LEU A 65 -2.31 -8.94 -6.34
CA LEU A 65 -3.29 -8.39 -5.41
C LEU A 65 -3.53 -9.32 -4.20
N ASP A 66 -2.97 -10.53 -4.20
CA ASP A 66 -3.22 -11.54 -3.16
C ASP A 66 -2.20 -11.38 -2.01
N LEU A 67 -2.30 -10.23 -1.31
CA LEU A 67 -1.36 -9.81 -0.28
C LEU A 67 -1.32 -10.78 0.91
N VAL A 68 -2.45 -11.37 1.27
CA VAL A 68 -2.54 -12.33 2.39
C VAL A 68 -1.63 -13.53 2.13
N GLU A 69 -1.72 -14.13 0.95
CA GLU A 69 -0.88 -15.27 0.56
C GLU A 69 0.61 -14.93 0.59
N VAL A 70 0.97 -13.74 0.08
CA VAL A 70 2.37 -13.29 0.10
C VAL A 70 2.88 -13.05 1.51
N ILE A 71 2.09 -12.44 2.40
CA ILE A 71 2.47 -12.18 3.79
C ILE A 71 2.66 -13.49 4.54
N GLU A 72 1.69 -14.42 4.44
CA GLU A 72 1.73 -15.70 5.13
C GLU A 72 2.87 -16.63 4.62
N GLY A 73 3.18 -16.54 3.32
CA GLY A 73 4.23 -17.36 2.68
C GLY A 73 5.64 -16.76 2.79
N SER A 74 5.81 -15.56 3.35
CA SER A 74 7.10 -14.87 3.33
C SER A 74 8.01 -15.27 4.49
N ALA A 75 9.29 -15.56 4.15
CA ALA A 75 10.35 -15.77 5.13
C ALA A 75 11.31 -14.55 5.24
N GLY A 76 11.20 -13.58 4.35
CA GLY A 76 12.01 -12.35 4.29
C GLY A 76 11.16 -11.09 4.41
N ALA A 77 11.79 -9.93 4.48
CA ALA A 77 11.06 -8.67 4.53
C ALA A 77 10.24 -8.41 3.27
N LEU A 78 9.09 -7.76 3.43
CA LEU A 78 8.19 -7.37 2.37
C LEU A 78 8.10 -5.85 2.25
N VAL A 79 8.06 -5.35 1.02
CA VAL A 79 7.65 -3.97 0.70
C VAL A 79 6.46 -4.02 -0.22
N VAL A 80 5.29 -3.59 0.24
CA VAL A 80 4.05 -3.53 -0.54
C VAL A 80 3.85 -2.11 -1.05
N ASP A 81 3.91 -1.88 -2.36
CA ASP A 81 3.73 -0.55 -2.97
C ASP A 81 2.72 -0.59 -4.12
N CYS A 82 1.48 -0.14 -3.92
CA CYS A 82 0.92 0.51 -2.73
C CYS A 82 -0.53 0.06 -2.46
N LEU A 83 -1.04 0.35 -1.26
CA LEU A 83 -2.42 0.01 -0.89
C LEU A 83 -3.47 0.75 -1.74
N GLY A 84 -3.14 1.94 -2.28
CA GLY A 84 -4.03 2.65 -3.19
C GLY A 84 -4.28 1.91 -4.50
N THR A 85 -3.22 1.41 -5.14
CA THR A 85 -3.32 0.58 -6.36
C THR A 85 -3.90 -0.80 -6.07
N TRP A 86 -3.62 -1.36 -4.89
CA TRP A 86 -4.26 -2.58 -4.43
C TRP A 86 -5.78 -2.43 -4.33
N LEU A 87 -6.26 -1.36 -3.69
CA LEU A 87 -7.68 -1.08 -3.56
C LEU A 87 -8.36 -0.99 -4.94
N THR A 88 -7.80 -0.20 -5.86
CA THR A 88 -8.36 -0.10 -7.22
C THR A 88 -8.35 -1.44 -7.92
N GLY A 89 -7.26 -2.19 -7.83
CA GLY A 89 -7.14 -3.53 -8.42
C GLY A 89 -8.17 -4.53 -7.89
N LEU A 90 -8.53 -4.47 -6.60
CA LEU A 90 -9.60 -5.29 -6.02
C LEU A 90 -10.97 -4.96 -6.64
N VAL A 91 -11.27 -3.67 -6.80
CA VAL A 91 -12.55 -3.23 -7.40
C VAL A 91 -12.60 -3.56 -8.89
N ASP A 92 -11.47 -3.39 -9.62
CA ASP A 92 -11.32 -3.77 -11.03
C ASP A 92 -11.53 -5.29 -11.20
N ARG A 93 -10.86 -6.10 -10.40
CA ARG A 93 -10.97 -7.57 -10.42
C ARG A 93 -12.40 -8.04 -10.15
N ALA A 94 -13.12 -7.34 -9.29
CA ALA A 94 -14.52 -7.60 -8.99
C ALA A 94 -15.50 -7.06 -10.05
N GLY A 95 -15.06 -6.21 -10.98
CA GLY A 95 -15.92 -5.51 -11.94
C GLY A 95 -17.01 -4.69 -11.26
N ALA A 96 -16.68 -3.97 -10.18
CA ALA A 96 -17.68 -3.40 -9.28
C ALA A 96 -17.75 -1.86 -9.27
N TRP A 97 -17.12 -1.17 -10.22
CA TRP A 97 -17.13 0.30 -10.26
C TRP A 97 -18.52 0.90 -10.45
N ASP A 98 -19.43 0.18 -11.10
CA ASP A 98 -20.82 0.62 -11.30
C ASP A 98 -21.72 0.26 -10.11
N GLU A 99 -21.22 -0.54 -9.15
CA GLU A 99 -21.93 -1.02 -7.97
C GLU A 99 -21.11 -0.72 -6.69
N LEU A 100 -21.00 0.56 -6.32
CA LEU A 100 -20.11 0.99 -5.21
C LEU A 100 -20.43 0.32 -3.87
N GLY A 101 -21.66 -0.13 -3.64
CA GLY A 101 -22.01 -0.92 -2.46
C GLY A 101 -21.32 -2.29 -2.44
N ARG A 102 -21.29 -2.99 -3.59
CA ARG A 102 -20.58 -4.26 -3.78
C ARG A 102 -19.06 -4.04 -3.72
N ALA A 103 -18.56 -3.00 -4.37
CA ALA A 103 -17.15 -2.62 -4.29
C ALA A 103 -16.69 -2.43 -2.84
N GLY A 104 -17.47 -1.68 -2.04
CA GLY A 104 -17.18 -1.46 -0.63
C GLY A 104 -17.22 -2.74 0.21
N ALA A 105 -18.09 -3.69 -0.11
CA ALA A 105 -18.10 -5.00 0.57
C ALA A 105 -16.81 -5.78 0.30
N VAL A 106 -16.37 -5.85 -0.97
CA VAL A 106 -15.11 -6.50 -1.38
C VAL A 106 -13.92 -5.86 -0.67
N VAL A 107 -13.80 -4.52 -0.69
CA VAL A 107 -12.69 -3.82 -0.06
C VAL A 107 -12.66 -4.08 1.44
N ARG A 108 -13.78 -4.04 2.14
CA ARG A 108 -13.84 -4.31 3.61
C ARG A 108 -13.43 -5.73 3.94
N GLU A 109 -13.90 -6.72 3.18
CA GLU A 109 -13.54 -8.12 3.37
C GLU A 109 -12.03 -8.32 3.23
N GLN A 110 -11.45 -7.82 2.15
CA GLN A 110 -10.01 -7.93 1.87
C GLN A 110 -9.17 -7.11 2.88
N THR A 111 -9.64 -5.94 3.32
CA THR A 111 -8.99 -5.17 4.39
C THR A 111 -8.94 -5.96 5.70
N THR A 112 -10.06 -6.60 6.06
CA THR A 112 -10.12 -7.42 7.28
C THR A 112 -9.16 -8.60 7.21
N ALA A 113 -9.09 -9.28 6.07
CA ALA A 113 -8.15 -10.38 5.85
C ALA A 113 -6.70 -9.91 5.90
N LEU A 114 -6.39 -8.78 5.26
CA LEU A 114 -5.06 -8.16 5.29
C LEU A 114 -4.64 -7.83 6.73
N CYS A 115 -5.48 -7.16 7.52
CA CYS A 115 -5.14 -6.80 8.90
C CYS A 115 -4.87 -8.04 9.77
N ARG A 116 -5.61 -9.14 9.58
CA ARG A 116 -5.33 -10.42 10.27
C ARG A 116 -3.99 -11.02 9.86
N ALA A 117 -3.67 -11.01 8.58
CA ALA A 117 -2.39 -11.50 8.08
C ALA A 117 -1.21 -10.67 8.60
N LEU A 118 -1.38 -9.34 8.70
CA LEU A 118 -0.38 -8.44 9.28
C LEU A 118 -0.16 -8.70 10.77
N ASP A 119 -1.21 -8.87 11.55
CA ASP A 119 -1.14 -9.18 12.99
C ASP A 119 -0.43 -10.51 13.26
N ALA A 120 -0.56 -11.48 12.34
CA ALA A 120 0.08 -12.80 12.41
C ALA A 120 1.41 -12.88 11.65
N ALA A 121 1.90 -11.78 11.05
CA ALA A 121 3.04 -11.80 10.15
C ALA A 121 4.33 -12.32 10.80
N GLY A 122 4.95 -13.29 10.15
CA GLY A 122 6.22 -13.89 10.57
C GLY A 122 7.47 -13.16 10.03
N ALA A 123 7.31 -12.03 9.33
CA ALA A 123 8.36 -11.26 8.67
C ALA A 123 8.14 -9.76 8.88
N ASP A 124 9.14 -8.94 8.61
CA ASP A 124 8.97 -7.48 8.57
C ASP A 124 8.18 -7.09 7.33
N VAL A 125 7.09 -6.32 7.53
CA VAL A 125 6.21 -5.88 6.43
C VAL A 125 6.15 -4.35 6.40
N VAL A 126 6.57 -3.75 5.30
CA VAL A 126 6.46 -2.31 5.06
C VAL A 126 5.40 -2.07 3.99
N LEU A 127 4.29 -1.42 4.38
CA LEU A 127 3.21 -1.08 3.47
C LEU A 127 3.27 0.41 3.10
N VAL A 128 3.20 0.68 1.81
CA VAL A 128 3.15 2.05 1.28
C VAL A 128 1.72 2.41 0.94
N THR A 129 1.26 3.58 1.33
CA THR A 129 -0.07 4.07 0.99
C THR A 129 -0.09 5.56 0.71
N ASN A 130 -1.15 6.02 0.06
CA ASN A 130 -1.37 7.43 -0.20
C ASN A 130 -2.26 8.05 0.87
N GLU A 131 -1.91 9.28 1.31
CA GLU A 131 -2.86 10.16 1.98
C GLU A 131 -3.65 10.94 0.91
N VAL A 132 -4.95 10.75 0.88
CA VAL A 132 -5.86 11.38 -0.10
C VAL A 132 -6.97 12.21 0.55
N GLY A 133 -7.13 12.11 1.88
CA GLY A 133 -8.18 12.78 2.63
C GLY A 133 -7.94 14.29 2.84
N MET A 134 -6.69 14.73 2.75
CA MET A 134 -6.31 16.15 2.88
C MET A 134 -6.49 16.95 1.57
N ALA A 135 -7.29 16.44 0.64
CA ALA A 135 -7.59 17.06 -0.65
C ALA A 135 -9.03 17.57 -0.70
N LEU A 136 -9.36 18.34 -1.77
CA LEU A 136 -10.74 18.71 -2.05
C LEU A 136 -11.59 17.44 -2.28
N VAL A 137 -12.87 17.51 -1.88
CA VAL A 137 -13.82 16.41 -2.10
C VAL A 137 -13.93 16.12 -3.60
N PRO A 138 -13.68 14.87 -4.03
CA PRO A 138 -13.73 14.51 -5.44
C PRO A 138 -15.13 14.74 -6.04
N GLN A 139 -15.18 15.21 -7.29
CA GLN A 139 -16.45 15.51 -7.96
C GLN A 139 -17.19 14.23 -8.40
N THR A 140 -16.46 13.16 -8.72
CA THR A 140 -17.06 11.89 -9.16
C THR A 140 -17.43 10.98 -7.99
N PRO A 141 -18.49 10.17 -8.11
CA PRO A 141 -18.84 9.17 -7.09
C PRO A 141 -17.71 8.17 -6.83
N SER A 142 -17.03 7.69 -7.88
CA SER A 142 -15.89 6.78 -7.77
C SER A 142 -14.70 7.41 -7.04
N GLY A 143 -14.42 8.69 -7.28
CA GLY A 143 -13.37 9.42 -6.58
C GLY A 143 -13.66 9.56 -5.08
N ARG A 144 -14.91 9.91 -4.71
CA ARG A 144 -15.32 9.96 -3.29
C ARG A 144 -15.22 8.58 -2.64
N PHE A 145 -15.73 7.55 -3.33
CA PHE A 145 -15.62 6.17 -2.89
C PHE A 145 -14.16 5.77 -2.64
N PHE A 146 -13.25 6.04 -3.59
CA PHE A 146 -11.83 5.76 -3.43
C PHE A 146 -11.23 6.47 -2.22
N GLN A 147 -11.52 7.78 -2.06
CA GLN A 147 -11.02 8.57 -0.93
C GLN A 147 -11.49 7.98 0.41
N ASP A 148 -12.79 7.67 0.54
CA ASP A 148 -13.38 7.12 1.76
C ASP A 148 -12.84 5.72 2.09
N GLN A 149 -12.77 4.85 1.08
CA GLN A 149 -12.29 3.47 1.28
C GLN A 149 -10.80 3.43 1.59
N LEU A 150 -9.98 4.27 0.93
CA LEU A 150 -8.55 4.31 1.22
C LEU A 150 -8.28 4.90 2.60
N GLY A 151 -9.02 5.92 3.02
CA GLY A 151 -8.93 6.45 4.38
C GLY A 151 -9.26 5.41 5.43
N THR A 152 -10.34 4.63 5.23
CA THR A 152 -10.74 3.54 6.11
C THR A 152 -9.67 2.43 6.14
N LEU A 153 -9.17 2.01 4.98
CA LEU A 153 -8.09 1.02 4.87
C LEU A 153 -6.83 1.48 5.61
N ASN A 154 -6.42 2.74 5.42
CA ASN A 154 -5.27 3.31 6.10
C ASN A 154 -5.42 3.28 7.63
N ALA A 155 -6.59 3.65 8.14
CA ALA A 155 -6.88 3.60 9.57
C ALA A 155 -6.87 2.18 10.13
N CYS A 156 -7.44 1.20 9.41
CA CYS A 156 -7.43 -0.21 9.81
C CYS A 156 -6.01 -0.77 9.85
N VAL A 157 -5.19 -0.50 8.84
CA VAL A 157 -3.79 -0.96 8.80
C VAL A 157 -2.95 -0.26 9.85
N ALA A 158 -3.14 1.05 10.07
CA ALA A 158 -2.45 1.79 11.12
C ALA A 158 -2.74 1.25 12.53
N ALA A 159 -3.94 0.71 12.75
CA ALA A 159 -4.33 0.16 14.05
C ALA A 159 -3.60 -1.16 14.41
N VAL A 160 -3.10 -1.90 13.42
CA VAL A 160 -2.33 -3.14 13.61
C VAL A 160 -0.84 -2.98 13.33
N ALA A 161 -0.41 -1.81 12.85
CA ALA A 161 1.00 -1.52 12.57
C ALA A 161 1.76 -1.16 13.86
N ASP A 162 2.99 -1.67 13.99
CA ASP A 162 3.92 -1.28 15.06
C ASP A 162 4.45 0.14 14.84
N HIS A 163 4.60 0.54 13.58
CA HIS A 163 5.10 1.87 13.21
C HIS A 163 4.24 2.53 12.14
N VAL A 164 3.98 3.83 12.32
CA VAL A 164 3.26 4.66 11.34
C VAL A 164 4.10 5.89 11.01
N HIS A 165 4.54 5.99 9.76
CA HIS A 165 5.38 7.08 9.27
C HIS A 165 4.63 7.93 8.25
N LEU A 166 4.38 9.20 8.56
CA LEU A 166 3.86 10.17 7.59
C LEU A 166 5.01 10.86 6.87
N VAL A 167 5.03 10.75 5.54
CA VAL A 167 6.08 11.35 4.70
C VAL A 167 5.54 12.56 3.95
N VAL A 168 6.11 13.73 4.25
CA VAL A 168 5.74 15.00 3.64
C VAL A 168 7.01 15.73 3.18
N ALA A 169 7.06 16.14 1.91
CA ALA A 169 8.20 16.90 1.33
C ALA A 169 9.56 16.26 1.62
N GLY A 170 9.67 14.94 1.52
CA GLY A 170 10.89 14.18 1.77
C GLY A 170 11.29 14.07 3.25
N ARG A 171 10.43 14.47 4.19
CA ARG A 171 10.64 14.38 5.63
C ARG A 171 9.68 13.36 6.24
N VAL A 172 10.16 12.65 7.25
CA VAL A 172 9.40 11.61 7.97
C VAL A 172 8.94 12.18 9.31
N LEU A 173 7.64 12.05 9.57
CA LEU A 173 7.05 12.25 10.87
C LEU A 173 6.67 10.87 11.42
N ASP A 174 7.26 10.46 12.52
CA ASP A 174 6.91 9.24 13.21
C ASP A 174 5.65 9.48 14.07
N LEU A 175 4.58 8.80 13.72
CA LEU A 175 3.28 8.86 14.40
C LEU A 175 3.02 7.64 15.30
N SER A 176 3.98 6.72 15.43
CA SER A 176 3.80 5.43 16.13
C SER A 176 3.33 5.61 17.60
N ASN A 177 3.74 6.70 18.24
CA ASN A 177 3.36 7.03 19.62
C ASN A 177 2.31 8.14 19.71
N ALA A 178 1.72 8.58 18.61
CA ALA A 178 0.66 9.55 18.63
C ALA A 178 -0.62 8.92 19.23
N PRO A 179 -1.42 9.68 20.01
CA PRO A 179 -2.65 9.14 20.56
C PRO A 179 -3.63 8.78 19.45
N LEU A 180 -4.24 7.60 19.59
CA LEU A 180 -5.29 7.16 18.67
C LEU A 180 -6.55 8.02 18.86
N VAL A 181 -7.27 8.23 17.78
CA VAL A 181 -8.61 8.82 17.83
C VAL A 181 -9.55 7.83 18.52
N PRO A 182 -10.34 8.25 19.53
CA PRO A 182 -11.26 7.37 20.27
C PRO A 182 -12.34 6.77 19.37
#